data_6673c191979d954e34f53de0144665f2
#
_entry.id   6673c191979d954e34f53de0144665f2
#
_cell.length_a   1.000
_cell.length_b   1.000
_cell.length_c   1.000
_cell.angle_alpha   90.00
_cell.angle_beta   90.00
_cell.angle_gamma   90.00
#
_symmetry.space_group_name_H-M   'P 1'
#
loop_
_entity.id
_entity.type
_entity.pdbx_description
1 polymer ?
#
loop_
_entity_poly.entity_id
_entity_poly.type
_entity_poly.pdbx_seq_one_letter_code
_entity_poly.pdbx_strand_id
1 'polypeptide(L)'
;MISGKEYIKATGSLKLLSIALIFCIFGWIYNQCVLIPARKEKIVLIATLVSALANIAINFVCIPFWRENAVAFSTIVAEAIMMLVCVYVGRKIVRLNAGVAYNICTVCAGCIGIWMSCKFVKHFSLSSIATLVLSILLSCIVYGMCLILMRNKVIWAFFKKKIKVNYIRIKKFKMLRKPHAS
;
A
#
# COMPACT_ATOMS: atom_id res chain seq x y z
N MET A 1 -2.80 -25.00 -14.91
CA MET A 1 -2.57 -24.65 -13.51
C MET A 1 -1.07 -24.67 -13.28
N ILE A 2 -0.47 -23.52 -12.96
CA ILE A 2 0.99 -23.38 -12.81
C ILE A 2 1.47 -24.00 -11.48
N SER A 3 0.58 -24.11 -10.51
CA SER A 3 0.89 -24.61 -9.17
C SER A 3 0.02 -25.86 -8.87
N GLY A 4 0.65 -26.95 -8.41
CA GLY A 4 0.00 -28.21 -8.11
C GLY A 4 -1.02 -28.11 -6.95
N LYS A 5 -1.72 -29.22 -6.68
CA LYS A 5 -2.79 -29.32 -5.65
C LYS A 5 -2.32 -28.91 -4.24
N GLU A 6 -1.03 -28.96 -3.96
CA GLU A 6 -0.47 -28.58 -2.65
C GLU A 6 -0.59 -27.07 -2.35
N TYR A 7 -0.55 -26.23 -3.39
CA TYR A 7 -0.73 -24.77 -3.22
C TYR A 7 -2.16 -24.35 -2.86
N ILE A 8 -3.15 -25.24 -3.04
CA ILE A 8 -4.53 -24.97 -2.62
C ILE A 8 -4.61 -24.87 -1.09
N LYS A 9 -3.78 -25.63 -0.37
CA LYS A 9 -3.73 -25.60 1.11
C LYS A 9 -3.24 -24.25 1.63
N ALA A 10 -2.30 -23.60 0.91
CA ALA A 10 -1.78 -22.29 1.29
C ALA A 10 -2.76 -21.11 1.07
N THR A 11 -3.91 -21.36 0.41
CA THR A 11 -4.90 -20.30 0.12
C THR A 11 -5.47 -19.70 1.42
N GLY A 12 -5.62 -20.48 2.47
CA GLY A 12 -6.08 -20.01 3.79
C GLY A 12 -5.10 -19.01 4.40
N SER A 13 -3.83 -19.37 4.46
CA SER A 13 -2.76 -18.53 5.00
C SER A 13 -2.59 -17.24 4.18
N LEU A 14 -2.72 -17.30 2.84
CA LEU A 14 -2.65 -16.13 1.98
C LEU A 14 -3.80 -15.13 2.23
N LYS A 15 -5.01 -15.63 2.49
CA LYS A 15 -6.14 -14.77 2.86
C LYS A 15 -5.90 -14.07 4.20
N LEU A 16 -5.35 -14.77 5.18
CA LEU A 16 -4.99 -14.18 6.47
C LEU A 16 -3.86 -13.13 6.31
N LEU A 17 -2.83 -13.43 5.53
CA LEU A 17 -1.74 -12.49 5.25
C LEU A 17 -2.19 -11.23 4.52
N SER A 18 -3.25 -11.30 3.69
CA SER A 18 -3.81 -10.08 3.08
C SER A 18 -4.44 -9.13 4.11
N ILE A 19 -4.93 -9.64 5.24
CA ILE A 19 -5.38 -8.82 6.37
C ILE A 19 -4.17 -8.18 7.08
N ALA A 20 -3.10 -8.95 7.31
CA ALA A 20 -1.86 -8.44 7.89
C ALA A 20 -1.28 -7.28 7.06
N LEU A 21 -1.37 -7.37 5.73
CA LEU A 21 -0.89 -6.32 4.83
C LEU A 21 -1.57 -4.97 5.08
N ILE A 22 -2.85 -4.96 5.42
CA ILE A 22 -3.59 -3.72 5.74
C ILE A 22 -2.96 -3.07 6.99
N PHE A 23 -2.75 -3.82 8.06
CA PHE A 23 -2.12 -3.31 9.29
C PHE A 23 -0.70 -2.84 9.02
N CYS A 24 0.07 -3.60 8.25
CA CYS A 24 1.44 -3.28 7.85
C CYS A 24 1.50 -1.93 7.11
N ILE A 25 0.66 -1.70 6.10
CA ILE A 25 0.65 -0.44 5.33
C ILE A 25 0.34 0.75 6.23
N PHE A 26 -0.68 0.67 7.09
CA PHE A 26 -1.01 1.75 8.01
C PHE A 26 0.12 2.01 9.02
N GLY A 27 0.69 0.97 9.60
CA GLY A 27 1.85 1.07 10.49
C GLY A 27 3.03 1.71 9.80
N TRP A 28 3.31 1.31 8.57
CA TRP A 28 4.44 1.82 7.78
C TRP A 28 4.31 3.30 7.41
N ILE A 29 3.09 3.74 7.04
CA ILE A 29 2.82 5.16 6.77
C ILE A 29 3.13 6.01 8.00
N TYR A 30 2.62 5.65 9.19
CA TYR A 30 2.89 6.39 10.41
C TYR A 30 4.36 6.34 10.81
N ASN A 31 5.00 5.19 10.64
CA ASN A 31 6.42 5.01 10.91
C ASN A 31 7.28 5.92 10.03
N GLN A 32 7.20 5.77 8.71
CA GLN A 32 8.08 6.44 7.76
C GLN A 32 7.74 7.92 7.55
N CYS A 33 6.46 8.29 7.57
CA CYS A 33 6.05 9.65 7.25
C CYS A 33 5.88 10.54 8.48
N VAL A 34 5.74 9.96 9.68
CA VAL A 34 5.46 10.73 10.89
C VAL A 34 6.53 10.55 11.96
N LEU A 35 6.81 9.31 12.37
CA LEU A 35 7.68 9.04 13.52
C LEU A 35 9.16 9.26 13.21
N ILE A 36 9.65 8.77 12.07
CA ILE A 36 11.06 8.95 11.67
C ILE A 36 11.38 10.43 11.42
N PRO A 37 10.60 11.22 10.65
CA PRO A 37 10.86 12.64 10.50
C PRO A 37 10.75 13.44 11.81
N ALA A 38 9.93 12.96 12.76
CA ALA A 38 9.78 13.56 14.08
C ALA A 38 10.89 13.14 15.08
N ARG A 39 11.91 12.43 14.62
CA ARG A 39 13.01 11.89 15.43
C ARG A 39 12.55 11.01 16.61
N LYS A 40 11.48 10.24 16.39
CA LYS A 40 10.91 9.28 17.37
C LYS A 40 11.32 7.83 17.06
N GLU A 41 12.53 7.64 16.52
CA GLU A 41 13.07 6.34 16.11
C GLU A 41 13.12 5.32 17.25
N LYS A 42 13.38 5.77 18.48
CA LYS A 42 13.37 4.90 19.67
C LYS A 42 12.01 4.24 19.90
N ILE A 43 10.92 4.94 19.61
CA ILE A 43 9.57 4.40 19.76
C ILE A 43 9.30 3.35 18.69
N VAL A 44 9.76 3.60 17.45
CA VAL A 44 9.68 2.64 16.37
C VAL A 44 10.45 1.37 16.72
N LEU A 45 11.67 1.50 17.24
CA LEU A 45 12.49 0.37 17.66
C LEU A 45 11.80 -0.46 18.74
N ILE A 46 11.26 0.19 19.78
CA ILE A 46 10.51 -0.51 20.84
C ILE A 46 9.26 -1.22 20.28
N ALA A 47 8.51 -0.54 19.42
CA ALA A 47 7.32 -1.12 18.79
C ALA A 47 7.68 -2.36 17.96
N THR A 48 8.75 -2.28 17.17
CA THR A 48 9.25 -3.42 16.37
C THR A 48 9.69 -4.58 17.27
N LEU A 49 10.41 -4.29 18.35
CA LEU A 49 10.86 -5.33 19.29
C LEU A 49 9.69 -6.03 19.97
N VAL A 50 8.70 -5.27 20.46
CA VAL A 50 7.50 -5.81 21.09
C VAL A 50 6.69 -6.64 20.11
N SER A 51 6.50 -6.17 18.87
CA SER A 51 5.77 -6.92 17.85
C SER A 51 6.49 -8.21 17.45
N ALA A 52 7.82 -8.17 17.35
CA ALA A 52 8.62 -9.36 17.05
C ALA A 52 8.55 -10.40 18.17
N LEU A 53 8.67 -9.98 19.42
CA LEU A 53 8.52 -10.88 20.57
C LEU A 53 7.13 -11.49 20.64
N ALA A 54 6.09 -10.71 20.41
CA ALA A 54 4.71 -11.21 20.34
C ALA A 54 4.54 -12.24 19.22
N ASN A 55 5.12 -11.99 18.04
CA ASN A 55 5.09 -12.93 16.92
C ASN A 55 5.75 -14.26 17.28
N ILE A 56 6.94 -14.23 17.88
CA ILE A 56 7.67 -15.43 18.29
C ILE A 56 6.85 -16.20 19.34
N ALA A 57 6.32 -15.51 20.37
CA ALA A 57 5.56 -16.14 21.44
C ALA A 57 4.28 -16.82 20.91
N ILE A 58 3.53 -16.15 20.04
CA ILE A 58 2.31 -16.69 19.44
C ILE A 58 2.64 -17.87 18.54
N ASN A 59 3.72 -17.79 17.74
CA ASN A 59 4.15 -18.89 16.91
C ASN A 59 4.51 -20.12 17.73
N PHE A 60 5.23 -19.95 18.83
CA PHE A 60 5.62 -21.05 19.69
C PHE A 60 4.40 -21.80 20.27
N VAL A 61 3.35 -21.07 20.60
CA VAL A 61 2.11 -21.65 21.15
C VAL A 61 1.20 -22.23 20.06
N CYS A 62 1.05 -21.53 18.92
CA CYS A 62 0.01 -21.85 17.95
C CYS A 62 0.45 -22.80 16.83
N ILE A 63 1.75 -22.88 16.50
CA ILE A 63 2.25 -23.76 15.42
C ILE A 63 1.88 -25.23 15.64
N PRO A 64 1.98 -25.80 16.85
CA PRO A 64 1.59 -27.20 17.08
C PRO A 64 0.15 -27.52 16.71
N PHE A 65 -0.75 -26.53 16.83
CA PHE A 65 -2.19 -26.72 16.59
C PHE A 65 -2.63 -26.34 15.17
N TRP A 66 -2.12 -25.21 14.62
CA TRP A 66 -2.63 -24.61 13.38
C TRP A 66 -1.63 -24.57 12.24
N ARG A 67 -0.41 -25.08 12.43
CA ARG A 67 0.64 -25.14 11.41
C ARG A 67 0.81 -23.81 10.65
N GLU A 68 0.60 -23.83 9.32
CA GLU A 68 0.79 -22.68 8.43
C GLU A 68 -0.14 -21.49 8.77
N ASN A 69 -1.35 -21.76 9.23
CA ASN A 69 -2.30 -20.71 9.61
C ASN A 69 -1.89 -20.00 10.91
N ALA A 70 -1.16 -20.66 11.80
CA ALA A 70 -0.62 -20.06 13.01
C ALA A 70 0.36 -18.94 12.69
N VAL A 71 1.24 -19.17 11.74
CA VAL A 71 2.23 -18.16 11.29
C VAL A 71 1.53 -16.94 10.68
N ALA A 72 0.51 -17.16 9.87
CA ALA A 72 -0.27 -16.06 9.30
C ALA A 72 -1.00 -15.26 10.40
N PHE A 73 -1.58 -15.94 11.39
CA PHE A 73 -2.26 -15.30 12.51
C PHE A 73 -1.30 -14.50 13.41
N SER A 74 -0.14 -15.07 13.75
CA SER A 74 0.87 -14.37 14.56
C SER A 74 1.39 -13.11 13.85
N THR A 75 1.54 -13.17 12.53
CA THR A 75 1.91 -12.01 11.72
C THR A 75 0.83 -10.92 11.77
N ILE A 76 -0.46 -11.28 11.69
CA ILE A 76 -1.56 -10.31 11.84
C ILE A 76 -1.46 -9.58 13.18
N VAL A 77 -1.27 -10.33 14.25
CA VAL A 77 -1.18 -9.76 15.61
C VAL A 77 0.04 -8.86 15.75
N ALA A 78 1.18 -9.28 15.25
CA ALA A 78 2.42 -8.49 15.30
C ALA A 78 2.28 -7.17 14.52
N GLU A 79 1.75 -7.21 13.31
CA GLU A 79 1.50 -6.01 12.50
C GLU A 79 0.44 -5.10 13.13
N ALA A 80 -0.59 -5.67 13.75
CA ALA A 80 -1.59 -4.90 14.49
C ALA A 80 -0.98 -4.17 15.69
N ILE A 81 -0.11 -4.83 16.47
CA ILE A 81 0.61 -4.21 17.58
C ILE A 81 1.48 -3.06 17.07
N MET A 82 2.28 -3.30 16.04
CA MET A 82 3.13 -2.28 15.41
C MET A 82 2.32 -1.08 14.94
N MET A 83 1.22 -1.32 14.23
CA MET A 83 0.31 -0.28 13.76
C MET A 83 -0.28 0.51 14.93
N LEU A 84 -0.81 -0.15 15.96
CA LEU A 84 -1.44 0.51 17.09
C LEU A 84 -0.47 1.44 17.82
N VAL A 85 0.76 1.01 18.08
CA VAL A 85 1.79 1.83 18.73
C VAL A 85 2.14 3.03 17.85
N CYS A 86 2.41 2.81 16.56
CA CYS A 86 2.78 3.88 15.64
C CYS A 86 1.64 4.90 15.45
N VAL A 87 0.39 4.45 15.33
CA VAL A 87 -0.78 5.31 15.21
C VAL A 87 -1.03 6.08 16.51
N TYR A 88 -0.95 5.43 17.66
CA TYR A 88 -1.17 6.08 18.95
C TYR A 88 -0.20 7.24 19.20
N VAL A 89 1.08 7.03 18.95
CA VAL A 89 2.10 8.07 19.09
C VAL A 89 2.00 9.10 17.97
N GLY A 90 1.82 8.64 16.74
CA GLY A 90 1.77 9.50 15.56
C GLY A 90 0.58 10.46 15.55
N ARG A 91 -0.57 10.07 16.10
CA ARG A 91 -1.75 10.94 16.26
C ARG A 91 -1.49 12.15 17.14
N LYS A 92 -0.54 12.06 18.07
CA LYS A 92 -0.13 13.19 18.93
C LYS A 92 0.72 14.21 18.17
N ILE A 93 1.39 13.79 17.11
CA ILE A 93 2.29 14.61 16.30
C ILE A 93 1.55 15.23 15.11
N VAL A 94 0.76 14.42 14.40
CA VAL A 94 0.01 14.84 13.22
C VAL A 94 -1.47 14.49 13.38
N ARG A 95 -2.33 15.53 13.34
CA ARG A 95 -3.77 15.33 13.21
C ARG A 95 -4.11 15.13 11.74
N LEU A 96 -4.54 13.93 11.40
CA LEU A 96 -5.07 13.65 10.06
C LEU A 96 -6.38 14.42 9.89
N ASN A 97 -6.35 15.49 9.11
CA ASN A 97 -7.51 16.34 8.89
C ASN A 97 -8.34 15.86 7.68
N ALA A 98 -9.61 16.05 7.78
CA ALA A 98 -10.80 16.02 6.89
C ALA A 98 -10.75 15.42 5.45
N GLY A 99 -9.65 14.94 4.91
CA GLY A 99 -9.58 14.28 3.59
C GLY A 99 -9.62 12.75 3.65
N VAL A 100 -9.63 12.17 4.85
CA VAL A 100 -9.48 10.71 5.04
C VAL A 100 -10.69 9.96 4.48
N ALA A 101 -11.91 10.43 4.75
CA ALA A 101 -13.13 9.78 4.25
C ALA A 101 -13.17 9.76 2.71
N TYR A 102 -12.81 10.88 2.08
CA TYR A 102 -12.75 10.97 0.62
C TYR A 102 -11.68 10.03 0.03
N ASN A 103 -10.50 9.94 0.65
CA ASN A 103 -9.46 9.03 0.21
C ASN A 103 -9.85 7.57 0.39
N ILE A 104 -10.53 7.21 1.48
CA ILE A 104 -11.07 5.86 1.69
C ILE A 104 -12.09 5.54 0.60
N CYS A 105 -13.01 6.45 0.29
CA CYS A 105 -13.99 6.26 -0.76
C CYS A 105 -13.32 6.03 -2.13
N THR A 106 -12.27 6.77 -2.44
CA THR A 106 -11.47 6.59 -3.67
C THR A 106 -10.81 5.22 -3.73
N VAL A 107 -10.24 4.75 -2.62
CA VAL A 107 -9.61 3.41 -2.54
C VAL A 107 -10.66 2.31 -2.70
N CYS A 108 -11.80 2.42 -2.02
CA CYS A 108 -12.90 1.46 -2.15
C CYS A 108 -13.44 1.37 -3.58
N ALA A 109 -13.65 2.52 -4.24
CA ALA A 109 -14.07 2.56 -5.64
C ALA A 109 -13.01 1.91 -6.56
N GLY A 110 -11.73 2.16 -6.31
CA GLY A 110 -10.63 1.51 -7.03
C GLY A 110 -10.62 -0.01 -6.85
N CYS A 111 -10.80 -0.51 -5.62
CA CYS A 111 -10.87 -1.94 -5.32
C CYS A 111 -12.05 -2.62 -6.03
N ILE A 112 -13.22 -1.99 -6.05
CA ILE A 112 -14.39 -2.48 -6.78
C ILE A 112 -14.10 -2.55 -8.28
N GLY A 113 -13.49 -1.50 -8.84
CA GLY A 113 -13.08 -1.45 -10.25
C GLY A 113 -12.11 -2.57 -10.62
N ILE A 114 -11.10 -2.83 -9.78
CA ILE A 114 -10.14 -3.93 -9.96
C ILE A 114 -10.86 -5.28 -9.92
N TRP A 115 -11.75 -5.49 -8.94
CA TRP A 115 -12.50 -6.74 -8.81
C TRP A 115 -13.38 -7.01 -10.04
N MET A 116 -14.08 -5.99 -10.53
CA MET A 116 -14.88 -6.10 -11.77
C MET A 116 -14.01 -6.41 -12.98
N SER A 117 -12.86 -5.77 -13.12
CA SER A 117 -11.91 -6.02 -14.21
C SER A 117 -11.39 -7.46 -14.19
N CYS A 118 -11.06 -8.00 -13.02
CA CYS A 118 -10.63 -9.39 -12.89
C CYS A 118 -11.73 -10.38 -13.23
N LYS A 119 -12.99 -10.10 -12.87
CA LYS A 119 -14.13 -10.93 -13.28
C LYS A 119 -14.35 -10.90 -14.80
N PHE A 120 -14.25 -9.71 -15.39
CA PHE A 120 -14.42 -9.52 -16.84
C PHE A 120 -13.38 -10.31 -17.63
N VAL A 121 -12.10 -10.24 -17.24
CA VAL A 121 -11.02 -10.97 -17.93
C VAL A 121 -11.20 -12.49 -17.81
N LYS A 122 -11.68 -12.99 -16.67
CA LYS A 122 -11.96 -14.44 -16.50
C LYS A 122 -13.04 -14.98 -17.44
N HIS A 123 -13.91 -14.12 -17.95
CA HIS A 123 -14.95 -14.52 -18.90
C HIS A 123 -14.38 -14.91 -20.28
N PHE A 124 -13.19 -14.42 -20.61
CA PHE A 124 -12.58 -14.62 -21.94
C PHE A 124 -11.78 -15.91 -22.12
N SER A 125 -11.87 -16.90 -21.22
CA SER A 125 -11.26 -18.26 -21.36
C SER A 125 -9.85 -18.30 -21.99
N LEU A 126 -9.01 -17.29 -21.72
CA LEU A 126 -7.64 -17.19 -22.22
C LEU A 126 -6.70 -18.13 -21.44
N SER A 127 -5.48 -18.35 -21.97
CA SER A 127 -4.46 -19.11 -21.26
C SER A 127 -4.16 -18.46 -19.89
N SER A 128 -3.78 -19.27 -18.90
CA SER A 128 -3.58 -18.80 -17.51
C SER A 128 -2.60 -17.62 -17.43
N ILE A 129 -1.54 -17.61 -18.21
CA ILE A 129 -0.55 -16.52 -18.24
C ILE A 129 -1.13 -15.26 -18.88
N ALA A 130 -1.82 -15.39 -20.01
CA ALA A 130 -2.45 -14.25 -20.69
C ALA A 130 -3.54 -13.60 -19.84
N THR A 131 -4.35 -14.41 -19.14
CA THR A 131 -5.36 -13.93 -18.18
C THR A 131 -4.73 -13.12 -17.07
N LEU A 132 -3.59 -13.56 -16.53
CA LEU A 132 -2.89 -12.88 -15.44
C LEU A 132 -2.32 -11.53 -15.89
N VAL A 133 -1.60 -11.50 -17.01
CA VAL A 133 -1.02 -10.27 -17.57
C VAL A 133 -2.11 -9.26 -17.92
N LEU A 134 -3.17 -9.71 -18.61
CA LEU A 134 -4.28 -8.85 -19.01
C LEU A 134 -5.04 -8.28 -17.78
N SER A 135 -5.23 -9.09 -16.75
CA SER A 135 -5.86 -8.65 -15.49
C SER A 135 -5.05 -7.55 -14.81
N ILE A 136 -3.73 -7.69 -14.76
CA ILE A 136 -2.84 -6.67 -14.16
C ILE A 136 -2.91 -5.37 -14.96
N LEU A 137 -2.75 -5.42 -16.28
CA LEU A 137 -2.78 -4.24 -17.14
C LEU A 137 -4.13 -3.50 -17.03
N LEU A 138 -5.23 -4.24 -17.14
CA LEU A 138 -6.57 -3.66 -17.06
C LEU A 138 -6.84 -3.06 -15.68
N SER A 139 -6.41 -3.72 -14.61
CA SER A 139 -6.53 -3.21 -13.23
C SER A 139 -5.75 -1.91 -13.04
N CYS A 140 -4.53 -1.79 -13.57
CA CYS A 140 -3.74 -0.56 -13.52
C CYS A 140 -4.44 0.59 -14.26
N ILE A 141 -5.01 0.32 -15.44
CA ILE A 141 -5.73 1.33 -16.24
C ILE A 141 -6.99 1.79 -15.50
N VAL A 142 -7.81 0.86 -15.03
CA VAL A 142 -9.07 1.17 -14.32
C VAL A 142 -8.80 1.93 -13.04
N TYR A 143 -7.81 1.51 -12.24
CA TYR A 143 -7.44 2.22 -11.02
C TYR A 143 -6.89 3.62 -11.31
N GLY A 144 -6.04 3.75 -12.33
CA GLY A 144 -5.51 5.05 -12.78
C GLY A 144 -6.62 6.00 -13.24
N MET A 145 -7.58 5.51 -14.04
CA MET A 145 -8.75 6.28 -14.44
C MET A 145 -9.62 6.69 -13.25
N CYS A 146 -9.87 5.78 -12.31
CA CYS A 146 -10.62 6.08 -11.09
C CYS A 146 -9.98 7.21 -10.27
N LEU A 147 -8.67 7.18 -10.11
CA LEU A 147 -7.91 8.23 -9.42
C LEU A 147 -7.99 9.60 -10.12
N ILE A 148 -7.98 9.63 -11.45
CA ILE A 148 -8.09 10.85 -12.24
C ILE A 148 -9.52 11.41 -12.15
N LEU A 149 -10.53 10.57 -12.33
CA LEU A 149 -11.97 10.95 -12.29
C LEU A 149 -12.37 11.50 -10.92
N MET A 150 -11.91 10.89 -9.85
CA MET A 150 -12.19 11.36 -8.49
C MET A 150 -11.39 12.61 -8.11
N ARG A 151 -10.64 13.23 -9.02
CA ARG A 151 -9.85 14.46 -8.80
C ARG A 151 -9.08 14.44 -7.47
N ASN A 152 -8.44 13.32 -7.15
CA ASN A 152 -7.73 13.17 -5.89
C ASN A 152 -6.69 14.30 -5.74
N LYS A 153 -6.81 15.10 -4.65
CA LYS A 153 -5.98 16.28 -4.40
C LYS A 153 -4.48 15.98 -4.46
N VAL A 154 -4.09 14.77 -4.10
CA VAL A 154 -2.69 14.32 -4.12
C VAL A 154 -2.17 14.25 -5.56
N ILE A 155 -2.91 13.63 -6.47
CA ILE A 155 -2.51 13.49 -7.88
C ILE A 155 -2.48 14.86 -8.57
N TRP A 156 -3.48 15.70 -8.33
CA TRP A 156 -3.50 17.06 -8.85
C TRP A 156 -2.33 17.91 -8.33
N ALA A 157 -1.95 17.73 -7.07
CA ALA A 157 -0.76 18.39 -6.52
C ALA A 157 0.53 17.91 -7.20
N PHE A 158 0.65 16.61 -7.47
CA PHE A 158 1.79 16.04 -8.23
C PHE A 158 1.86 16.59 -9.66
N PHE A 159 0.73 16.60 -10.38
CA PHE A 159 0.65 17.16 -11.73
C PHE A 159 1.01 18.64 -11.76
N LYS A 160 0.45 19.47 -10.86
CA LYS A 160 0.81 20.89 -10.73
C LYS A 160 2.29 21.08 -10.41
N LYS A 161 2.87 20.28 -9.52
CA LYS A 161 4.28 20.36 -9.17
C LYS A 161 5.16 20.00 -10.36
N LYS A 162 4.83 18.94 -11.10
CA LYS A 162 5.58 18.48 -12.29
C LYS A 162 5.52 19.52 -13.44
N ILE A 163 4.35 20.10 -13.68
CA ILE A 163 4.17 21.18 -14.67
C ILE A 163 4.99 22.41 -14.27
N LYS A 164 4.95 22.82 -13.00
CA LYS A 164 5.72 23.97 -12.49
C LYS A 164 7.23 23.77 -12.64
N VAL A 165 7.72 22.57 -12.32
CA VAL A 165 9.15 22.24 -12.48
C VAL A 165 9.58 22.25 -13.95
N ASN A 166 8.78 21.66 -14.84
CA ASN A 166 9.05 21.68 -16.27
C ASN A 166 9.02 23.11 -16.84
N TYR A 167 8.05 23.93 -16.42
CA TYR A 167 7.97 25.34 -16.82
C TYR A 167 9.21 26.13 -16.40
N ILE A 168 9.68 25.96 -15.17
CA ILE A 168 10.91 26.61 -14.66
C ILE A 168 12.13 26.14 -15.46
N ARG A 169 12.23 24.84 -15.77
CA ARG A 169 13.33 24.26 -16.56
C ARG A 169 13.36 24.85 -17.98
N ILE A 170 12.21 24.93 -18.63
CA ILE A 170 12.08 25.52 -19.98
C ILE A 170 12.42 27.01 -19.96
N LYS A 171 11.96 27.75 -18.94
CA LYS A 171 12.27 29.18 -18.79
C LYS A 171 13.77 29.41 -18.58
N LYS A 172 14.43 28.59 -17.76
CA LYS A 172 15.88 28.64 -17.53
C LYS A 172 16.65 28.32 -18.81
N PHE A 173 16.21 27.33 -19.58
CA PHE A 173 16.82 26.98 -20.87
C PHE A 173 16.67 28.09 -21.92
N LYS A 174 15.53 28.78 -21.98
CA LYS A 174 15.30 29.93 -22.86
C LYS A 174 16.14 31.14 -22.47
N MET A 175 16.41 31.37 -21.18
CA MET A 175 17.28 32.46 -20.72
C MET A 175 18.76 32.23 -21.09
N LEU A 176 19.23 30.99 -21.01
CA LEU A 176 20.59 30.59 -21.35
C LEU A 176 20.84 30.62 -22.89
N ARG A 177 19.78 30.61 -23.71
CA ARG A 177 19.86 30.59 -25.17
C ARG A 177 19.71 32.00 -25.82
N LYS A 178 19.55 33.06 -25.00
CA LYS A 178 19.65 34.42 -25.53
C LYS A 178 21.13 34.73 -25.82
N PRO A 179 21.55 34.85 -27.10
CA PRO A 179 22.92 35.31 -27.40
C PRO A 179 23.08 36.73 -26.85
N HIS A 180 24.24 36.99 -26.24
CA HIS A 180 24.66 38.33 -25.94
C HIS A 180 24.70 39.09 -27.29
N ALA A 181 23.68 39.90 -27.55
CA ALA A 181 23.74 40.91 -28.59
C ALA A 181 24.58 42.05 -28.02
N SER A 182 25.84 42.04 -28.36
CA SER A 182 26.76 43.19 -28.32
C SER A 182 26.61 43.98 -29.60
#